data_6f6a5786bfe50395392d15bd6b539ad3
#
_entry.id   6f6a5786bfe50395392d15bd6b539ad3
#
_cell.length_a   1.000
_cell.length_b   1.000
_cell.length_c   1.000
_cell.angle_alpha   90.00
_cell.angle_beta   90.00
_cell.angle_gamma   90.00
#
_symmetry.space_group_name_H-M   'P 1'
#
loop_
_entity.id
_entity.type
_entity.pdbx_description
1 polymer ?
#
loop_
_entity_poly.entity_id
_entity_poly.type
_entity_poly.pdbx_seq_one_letter_code
_entity_poly.pdbx_strand_id
1 'polypeptide(L)'
;MIELDGVAKTFDGGVSALQDVSFSVPTGSICALLGHNGAGKTTTIGILSTLLMPTAGRAVVAGHDVVREPDRVRASIGVTGQDASVDIMLTGRENLVLFGRLRGLRRKQARIRADELIEQFDMTHAADRTVLTYSGGMRRRIDIAASLVVPPAVLFLDEPTTGLDPRSRRDVWALVSSLSAQDVTVLLTTQYLEEADVLSDSVVILNAGRVVADGTAEELKSRTGFVYCQVSPVDPADLSGIAAALADFRGLEVDRDMNTVSVPADRGVATLGEVFRRLDDRNIDLTDIALRRPSLDEVFLHLTEPPVTA
;
A
#
# COMPACT_ATOMS: atom_id res chain seq x y z
N MET A 1 2.81 -17.89 -0.93
CA MET A 1 2.34 -17.63 0.46
C MET A 1 3.49 -17.04 1.26
N ILE A 2 3.20 -16.06 2.10
CA ILE A 2 4.13 -15.48 3.09
C ILE A 2 3.52 -15.71 4.47
N GLU A 3 4.31 -16.07 5.46
CA GLU A 3 3.87 -16.25 6.84
C GLU A 3 4.91 -15.67 7.80
N LEU A 4 4.46 -14.88 8.77
CA LEU A 4 5.24 -14.41 9.91
C LEU A 4 4.52 -14.86 11.18
N ASP A 5 5.30 -15.37 12.13
CA ASP A 5 4.82 -15.83 13.43
C ASP A 5 5.75 -15.32 14.52
N GLY A 6 5.28 -14.36 15.32
CA GLY A 6 6.02 -13.75 16.42
C GLY A 6 7.34 -13.08 16.03
N VAL A 7 7.47 -12.58 14.80
CA VAL A 7 8.74 -12.03 14.31
C VAL A 7 9.12 -10.78 15.07
N ALA A 8 10.33 -10.77 15.63
CA ALA A 8 10.93 -9.61 16.27
C ALA A 8 12.28 -9.26 15.67
N LYS A 9 12.62 -7.98 15.67
CA LYS A 9 13.93 -7.48 15.28
C LYS A 9 14.40 -6.35 16.19
N THR A 10 15.49 -6.61 16.88
CA THR A 10 16.22 -5.58 17.62
C THR A 10 17.59 -5.40 16.98
N PHE A 11 17.97 -4.17 16.70
CA PHE A 11 19.28 -3.80 16.17
C PHE A 11 20.28 -3.55 17.32
N ASP A 12 21.56 -3.53 16.98
CA ASP A 12 22.62 -3.12 17.90
C ASP A 12 22.31 -1.72 18.43
N GLY A 13 22.49 -1.53 19.74
CA GLY A 13 22.07 -0.29 20.43
C GLY A 13 20.65 -0.34 21.04
N GLY A 14 19.96 -1.50 20.96
CA GLY A 14 18.68 -1.72 21.64
C GLY A 14 17.45 -1.16 20.92
N VAL A 15 17.59 -0.70 19.67
CA VAL A 15 16.47 -0.21 18.86
C VAL A 15 15.61 -1.38 18.39
N SER A 16 14.39 -1.51 18.92
CA SER A 16 13.43 -2.53 18.54
C SER A 16 12.62 -2.03 17.32
N ALA A 17 12.91 -2.61 16.14
CA ALA A 17 12.22 -2.26 14.91
C ALA A 17 10.97 -3.11 14.65
N LEU A 18 10.93 -4.36 15.14
CA LEU A 18 9.75 -5.22 15.07
C LEU A 18 9.55 -5.91 16.42
N GLN A 19 8.28 -6.03 16.83
CA GLN A 19 7.88 -6.59 18.12
C GLN A 19 6.66 -7.50 17.90
N ASP A 20 6.89 -8.82 17.90
CA ASP A 20 5.83 -9.83 17.82
C ASP A 20 4.92 -9.67 16.57
N VAL A 21 5.55 -9.50 15.39
CA VAL A 21 4.83 -9.30 14.13
C VAL A 21 4.36 -10.64 13.59
N SER A 22 3.04 -10.79 13.43
CA SER A 22 2.39 -11.99 12.92
C SER A 22 1.33 -11.61 11.90
N PHE A 23 1.45 -12.12 10.66
CA PHE A 23 0.44 -12.04 9.61
C PHE A 23 0.73 -13.05 8.51
N SER A 24 -0.22 -13.24 7.61
CA SER A 24 -0.05 -14.13 6.44
C SER A 24 -0.55 -13.48 5.17
N VAL A 25 0.09 -13.83 4.03
CA VAL A 25 -0.32 -13.41 2.69
C VAL A 25 -0.59 -14.64 1.84
N PRO A 26 -1.82 -14.84 1.36
CA PRO A 26 -2.16 -15.96 0.50
C PRO A 26 -1.37 -15.96 -0.81
N THR A 27 -1.23 -17.12 -1.44
CA THR A 27 -0.61 -17.23 -2.77
C THR A 27 -1.44 -16.50 -3.81
N GLY A 28 -0.79 -15.74 -4.70
CA GLY A 28 -1.45 -15.02 -5.80
C GLY A 28 -2.20 -13.76 -5.37
N SER A 29 -2.11 -13.34 -4.10
CA SER A 29 -2.73 -12.12 -3.62
C SER A 29 -1.74 -10.97 -3.50
N ILE A 30 -2.27 -9.75 -3.48
CA ILE A 30 -1.55 -8.51 -3.20
C ILE A 30 -1.84 -8.09 -1.76
N CYS A 31 -0.81 -7.97 -0.94
CA CYS A 31 -0.92 -7.45 0.41
C CYS A 31 -0.16 -6.12 0.53
N ALA A 32 -0.81 -5.10 1.08
CA ALA A 32 -0.17 -3.84 1.43
C ALA A 32 0.25 -3.83 2.90
N LEU A 33 1.54 -3.65 3.16
CA LEU A 33 2.07 -3.38 4.49
C LEU A 33 2.12 -1.86 4.70
N LEU A 34 1.09 -1.33 5.34
CA LEU A 34 0.86 0.09 5.54
C LEU A 34 1.48 0.55 6.86
N GLY A 35 2.05 1.74 6.88
CA GLY A 35 2.58 2.36 8.10
C GLY A 35 3.37 3.63 7.82
N HIS A 36 3.53 4.48 8.82
CA HIS A 36 4.39 5.67 8.72
C HIS A 36 5.88 5.30 8.58
N ASN A 37 6.72 6.30 8.33
CA ASN A 37 8.16 6.10 8.30
C ASN A 37 8.68 5.66 9.68
N GLY A 38 9.52 4.63 9.70
CA GLY A 38 10.01 4.01 10.94
C GLY A 38 9.05 2.99 11.56
N ALA A 39 7.88 2.70 10.98
CA ALA A 39 6.96 1.68 11.51
C ALA A 39 7.51 0.25 11.45
N GLY A 40 8.58 -0.03 10.67
CA GLY A 40 9.20 -1.36 10.53
C GLY A 40 8.99 -2.02 9.15
N LYS A 41 8.37 -1.33 8.19
CA LYS A 41 8.05 -1.87 6.85
C LYS A 41 9.28 -2.43 6.12
N THR A 42 10.30 -1.61 5.90
CA THR A 42 11.56 -2.02 5.22
C THR A 42 12.29 -3.10 6.01
N THR A 43 12.24 -3.09 7.35
CA THR A 43 12.80 -4.16 8.19
C THR A 43 12.08 -5.48 7.95
N THR A 44 10.76 -5.46 7.82
CA THR A 44 9.95 -6.65 7.50
C THR A 44 10.35 -7.22 6.14
N ILE A 45 10.41 -6.38 5.09
CA ILE A 45 10.92 -6.83 3.76
C ILE A 45 12.34 -7.36 3.86
N GLY A 46 13.22 -6.70 4.63
CA GLY A 46 14.60 -7.14 4.81
C GLY A 46 14.70 -8.55 5.43
N ILE A 47 13.83 -8.89 6.36
CA ILE A 47 13.76 -10.25 6.94
C ILE A 47 13.20 -11.25 5.92
N LEU A 48 12.08 -10.93 5.27
CA LEU A 48 11.43 -11.81 4.30
C LEU A 48 12.30 -12.07 3.07
N SER A 49 13.11 -11.09 2.68
CA SER A 49 14.08 -11.22 1.57
C SER A 49 15.42 -11.83 1.99
N THR A 50 15.57 -12.25 3.23
CA THR A 50 16.80 -12.83 3.81
C THR A 50 17.99 -11.86 3.92
N LEU A 51 17.77 -10.56 3.78
CA LEU A 51 18.80 -9.52 3.97
C LEU A 51 19.08 -9.25 5.44
N LEU A 52 18.07 -9.47 6.30
CA LEU A 52 18.17 -9.31 7.75
C LEU A 52 17.74 -10.60 8.44
N MET A 53 18.44 -10.95 9.51
CA MET A 53 18.01 -12.06 10.37
C MET A 53 17.03 -11.55 11.44
N PRO A 54 15.91 -12.23 11.71
CA PRO A 54 15.06 -11.92 12.84
C PRO A 54 15.80 -12.18 14.15
N THR A 55 15.46 -11.46 15.20
CA THR A 55 15.99 -11.72 16.57
C THR A 55 15.19 -12.82 17.26
N ALA A 56 13.89 -12.94 16.95
CA ALA A 56 12.99 -13.98 17.42
C ALA A 56 11.86 -14.22 16.42
N GLY A 57 11.09 -15.28 16.64
CA GLY A 57 9.97 -15.66 15.78
C GLY A 57 10.40 -16.43 14.55
N ARG A 58 9.45 -16.66 13.63
CA ARG A 58 9.64 -17.44 12.42
C ARG A 58 9.02 -16.71 11.22
N ALA A 59 9.71 -16.75 10.07
CA ALA A 59 9.16 -16.28 8.82
C ALA A 59 9.37 -17.34 7.72
N VAL A 60 8.35 -17.49 6.87
CA VAL A 60 8.32 -18.44 5.74
C VAL A 60 7.91 -17.69 4.48
N VAL A 61 8.64 -17.90 3.39
CA VAL A 61 8.35 -17.31 2.08
C VAL A 61 8.37 -18.41 1.02
N ALA A 62 7.32 -18.51 0.23
CA ALA A 62 7.16 -19.56 -0.78
C ALA A 62 7.37 -20.99 -0.24
N GLY A 63 6.97 -21.23 1.02
CA GLY A 63 7.13 -22.51 1.70
C GLY A 63 8.50 -22.76 2.31
N HIS A 64 9.44 -21.80 2.23
CA HIS A 64 10.81 -21.91 2.73
C HIS A 64 11.05 -20.99 3.94
N ASP A 65 11.68 -21.52 4.98
CA ASP A 65 12.07 -20.76 6.17
C ASP A 65 13.22 -19.79 5.85
N VAL A 66 13.05 -18.50 6.16
CA VAL A 66 14.01 -17.45 5.80
C VAL A 66 15.38 -17.60 6.45
N VAL A 67 15.47 -18.30 7.59
CA VAL A 67 16.72 -18.52 8.31
C VAL A 67 17.36 -19.85 7.92
N ARG A 68 16.55 -20.91 7.78
CA ARG A 68 17.05 -22.28 7.53
C ARG A 68 17.30 -22.57 6.07
N GLU A 69 16.54 -21.92 5.14
CA GLU A 69 16.57 -22.19 3.71
C GLU A 69 16.72 -20.88 2.87
N PRO A 70 17.63 -19.96 3.25
CA PRO A 70 17.71 -18.63 2.64
C PRO A 70 17.97 -18.68 1.13
N ASP A 71 18.73 -19.66 0.64
CA ASP A 71 19.01 -19.80 -0.80
C ASP A 71 17.76 -20.16 -1.61
N ARG A 72 16.87 -20.97 -1.04
CA ARG A 72 15.59 -21.32 -1.66
C ARG A 72 14.64 -20.13 -1.67
N VAL A 73 14.60 -19.37 -0.57
CA VAL A 73 13.84 -18.10 -0.52
C VAL A 73 14.34 -17.17 -1.60
N ARG A 74 15.66 -16.89 -1.68
CA ARG A 74 16.25 -16.00 -2.69
C ARG A 74 15.99 -16.45 -4.13
N ALA A 75 15.92 -17.76 -4.37
CA ALA A 75 15.58 -18.29 -5.68
C ALA A 75 14.12 -18.05 -6.08
N SER A 76 13.21 -17.94 -5.09
CA SER A 76 11.75 -17.84 -5.28
C SER A 76 11.23 -16.42 -5.26
N ILE A 77 12.05 -15.42 -4.94
CA ILE A 77 11.61 -14.02 -4.76
C ILE A 77 12.16 -13.06 -5.82
N GLY A 78 11.39 -12.01 -6.10
CA GLY A 78 11.85 -10.75 -6.67
C GLY A 78 11.80 -9.66 -5.61
N VAL A 79 12.71 -8.71 -5.64
CA VAL A 79 12.75 -7.59 -4.68
C VAL A 79 13.06 -6.31 -5.44
N THR A 80 12.29 -5.25 -5.21
CA THR A 80 12.66 -3.88 -5.57
C THR A 80 12.74 -3.04 -4.30
N GLY A 81 13.88 -2.37 -4.09
CA GLY A 81 14.08 -1.47 -2.97
C GLY A 81 13.48 -0.09 -3.20
N GLN A 82 13.71 0.83 -2.25
CA GLN A 82 13.36 2.24 -2.40
C GLN A 82 14.15 2.90 -3.53
N ASP A 83 15.45 2.60 -3.63
CA ASP A 83 16.29 2.99 -4.75
C ASP A 83 16.25 1.94 -5.85
N ALA A 84 16.22 2.39 -7.12
CA ALA A 84 16.24 1.48 -8.24
C ALA A 84 17.57 0.71 -8.30
N SER A 85 17.48 -0.62 -8.42
CA SER A 85 18.66 -1.50 -8.45
C SER A 85 19.33 -1.55 -9.82
N VAL A 86 18.76 -0.89 -10.84
CA VAL A 86 19.27 -0.88 -12.21
C VAL A 86 20.51 0.05 -12.35
N ASP A 87 21.45 -0.38 -13.18
CA ASP A 87 22.62 0.43 -13.52
C ASP A 87 22.20 1.56 -14.46
N ILE A 88 22.38 2.81 -14.01
CA ILE A 88 21.99 4.01 -14.74
C ILE A 88 22.84 4.24 -16.02
N MET A 89 24.02 3.67 -16.12
CA MET A 89 24.92 3.79 -17.29
C MET A 89 24.58 2.80 -18.40
N LEU A 90 23.81 1.76 -18.07
CA LEU A 90 23.33 0.79 -19.05
C LEU A 90 21.98 1.23 -19.64
N THR A 91 21.64 0.71 -20.80
CA THR A 91 20.30 0.84 -21.37
C THR A 91 19.29 0.00 -20.58
N GLY A 92 17.98 0.25 -20.75
CA GLY A 92 16.94 -0.59 -20.14
C GLY A 92 17.09 -2.05 -20.56
N ARG A 93 17.31 -2.31 -21.84
CA ARG A 93 17.56 -3.65 -22.39
C ARG A 93 18.79 -4.32 -21.77
N GLU A 94 19.89 -3.63 -21.69
CA GLU A 94 21.14 -4.17 -21.12
C GLU A 94 20.96 -4.52 -19.64
N ASN A 95 20.25 -3.70 -18.86
CA ASN A 95 19.91 -4.01 -17.49
C ASN A 95 19.12 -5.32 -17.39
N LEU A 96 18.03 -5.48 -18.15
CA LEU A 96 17.23 -6.72 -18.12
C LEU A 96 18.04 -7.95 -18.54
N VAL A 97 18.90 -7.82 -19.54
CA VAL A 97 19.81 -8.90 -19.95
C VAL A 97 20.81 -9.21 -18.84
N LEU A 98 21.37 -8.20 -18.17
CA LEU A 98 22.29 -8.36 -17.04
C LEU A 98 21.61 -9.14 -15.90
N PHE A 99 20.42 -8.69 -15.45
CA PHE A 99 19.69 -9.38 -14.40
C PHE A 99 19.32 -10.82 -14.80
N GLY A 100 18.92 -11.05 -16.06
CA GLY A 100 18.67 -12.40 -16.55
C GLY A 100 19.92 -13.30 -16.46
N ARG A 101 21.08 -12.75 -16.79
CA ARG A 101 22.37 -13.48 -16.69
C ARG A 101 22.73 -13.77 -15.23
N LEU A 102 22.55 -12.81 -14.33
CA LEU A 102 22.78 -12.98 -12.89
C LEU A 102 21.86 -14.02 -12.27
N ARG A 103 20.62 -14.14 -12.79
CA ARG A 103 19.62 -15.15 -12.38
C ARG A 103 19.79 -16.50 -13.11
N GLY A 104 20.88 -16.71 -13.86
CA GLY A 104 21.25 -18.00 -14.48
C GLY A 104 20.72 -18.26 -15.88
N LEU A 105 20.00 -17.31 -16.51
CA LEU A 105 19.55 -17.47 -17.89
C LEU A 105 20.75 -17.49 -18.86
N ARG A 106 20.68 -18.31 -19.92
CA ARG A 106 21.65 -18.25 -21.02
C ARG A 106 21.46 -16.94 -21.79
N ARG A 107 22.53 -16.42 -22.42
CA ARG A 107 22.53 -15.12 -23.12
C ARG A 107 21.36 -14.95 -24.10
N LYS A 108 21.03 -16.00 -24.86
CA LYS A 108 19.89 -15.95 -25.79
C LYS A 108 18.55 -15.86 -25.07
N GLN A 109 18.36 -16.64 -24.00
CA GLN A 109 17.15 -16.61 -23.16
C GLN A 109 16.98 -15.25 -22.45
N ALA A 110 18.07 -14.70 -21.89
CA ALA A 110 18.05 -13.39 -21.25
C ALA A 110 17.64 -12.26 -22.20
N ARG A 111 18.09 -12.32 -23.49
CA ARG A 111 17.68 -11.35 -24.51
C ARG A 111 16.20 -11.47 -24.88
N ILE A 112 15.72 -12.68 -25.13
CA ILE A 112 14.31 -12.92 -25.44
C ILE A 112 13.44 -12.41 -24.26
N ARG A 113 13.81 -12.79 -23.04
CA ARG A 113 13.06 -12.36 -21.86
C ARG A 113 13.08 -10.85 -21.63
N ALA A 114 14.21 -10.20 -21.93
CA ALA A 114 14.32 -8.75 -21.89
C ALA A 114 13.37 -8.08 -22.90
N ASP A 115 13.28 -8.60 -24.13
CA ASP A 115 12.38 -8.07 -25.15
C ASP A 115 10.91 -8.23 -24.75
N GLU A 116 10.51 -9.39 -24.21
CA GLU A 116 9.17 -9.63 -23.67
C GLU A 116 8.80 -8.64 -22.57
N LEU A 117 9.70 -8.40 -21.60
CA LEU A 117 9.45 -7.47 -20.51
C LEU A 117 9.42 -6.02 -20.97
N ILE A 118 10.27 -5.63 -21.92
CA ILE A 118 10.24 -4.30 -22.52
C ILE A 118 8.88 -4.02 -23.16
N GLU A 119 8.32 -4.99 -23.87
CA GLU A 119 7.00 -4.89 -24.47
C GLU A 119 5.89 -4.87 -23.39
N GLN A 120 5.91 -5.82 -22.46
CA GLN A 120 4.93 -5.92 -21.36
C GLN A 120 4.86 -4.64 -20.51
N PHE A 121 6.00 -3.97 -20.32
CA PHE A 121 6.12 -2.77 -19.49
C PHE A 121 6.00 -1.45 -20.27
N ASP A 122 5.62 -1.51 -21.56
CA ASP A 122 5.50 -0.36 -22.47
C ASP A 122 6.79 0.50 -22.50
N MET A 123 7.95 -0.17 -22.55
CA MET A 123 9.26 0.48 -22.54
C MET A 123 9.99 0.43 -23.87
N THR A 124 9.33 -0.05 -24.95
CA THR A 124 9.93 -0.23 -26.29
C THR A 124 10.55 1.07 -26.82
N HIS A 125 9.89 2.20 -26.60
CA HIS A 125 10.34 3.53 -27.05
C HIS A 125 11.63 4.02 -26.38
N ALA A 126 12.03 3.39 -25.27
CA ALA A 126 13.16 3.78 -24.45
C ALA A 126 14.18 2.65 -24.22
N ALA A 127 13.89 1.44 -24.70
CA ALA A 127 14.65 0.23 -24.40
C ALA A 127 16.18 0.38 -24.60
N ASP A 128 16.58 1.07 -25.63
CA ASP A 128 17.99 1.23 -26.05
C ASP A 128 18.60 2.60 -25.65
N ARG A 129 17.87 3.36 -24.82
CA ARG A 129 18.41 4.57 -24.16
C ARG A 129 18.98 4.22 -22.79
N THR A 130 20.02 4.96 -22.36
CA THR A 130 20.58 4.79 -21.01
C THR A 130 19.55 5.14 -19.94
N VAL A 131 19.49 4.36 -18.86
CA VAL A 131 18.58 4.57 -17.74
C VAL A 131 18.80 5.93 -17.06
N LEU A 132 19.99 6.51 -17.16
CA LEU A 132 20.27 7.88 -16.70
C LEU A 132 19.27 8.90 -17.30
N THR A 133 18.81 8.69 -18.53
CA THR A 133 17.88 9.60 -19.25
C THR A 133 16.41 9.32 -18.97
N TYR A 134 16.11 8.33 -18.12
CA TYR A 134 14.74 7.93 -17.81
C TYR A 134 14.08 8.89 -16.81
N SER A 135 12.77 9.08 -16.95
CA SER A 135 11.96 9.64 -15.87
C SER A 135 11.91 8.73 -14.64
N GLY A 136 11.49 9.25 -13.49
CA GLY A 136 11.29 8.42 -12.28
C GLY A 136 10.39 7.21 -12.54
N GLY A 137 9.24 7.43 -13.18
CA GLY A 137 8.31 6.35 -13.53
C GLY A 137 8.90 5.31 -14.49
N MET A 138 9.64 5.74 -15.51
CA MET A 138 10.34 4.81 -16.41
C MET A 138 11.41 4.01 -15.68
N ARG A 139 12.15 4.65 -14.77
CA ARG A 139 13.17 3.98 -13.95
C ARG A 139 12.53 2.94 -13.03
N ARG A 140 11.38 3.27 -12.42
CA ARG A 140 10.65 2.33 -11.58
C ARG A 140 10.08 1.15 -12.37
N ARG A 141 9.53 1.38 -13.57
CA ARG A 141 9.05 0.30 -14.44
C ARG A 141 10.17 -0.70 -14.79
N ILE A 142 11.34 -0.21 -15.20
CA ILE A 142 12.44 -1.10 -15.59
C ILE A 142 13.03 -1.84 -14.38
N ASP A 143 13.00 -1.24 -13.18
CA ASP A 143 13.43 -1.88 -11.94
C ASP A 143 12.49 -3.03 -11.54
N ILE A 144 11.17 -2.81 -11.61
CA ILE A 144 10.18 -3.88 -11.42
C ILE A 144 10.34 -4.97 -12.49
N ALA A 145 10.53 -4.60 -13.77
CA ALA A 145 10.76 -5.56 -14.85
C ALA A 145 12.02 -6.40 -14.58
N ALA A 146 13.09 -5.82 -14.05
CA ALA A 146 14.31 -6.53 -13.69
C ALA A 146 14.08 -7.60 -12.61
N SER A 147 13.20 -7.33 -11.65
CA SER A 147 12.82 -8.31 -10.62
C SER A 147 12.00 -9.49 -11.16
N LEU A 148 11.38 -9.32 -12.34
CA LEU A 148 10.52 -10.30 -13.02
C LEU A 148 11.21 -11.04 -14.18
N VAL A 149 12.50 -10.83 -14.39
CA VAL A 149 13.24 -11.50 -15.49
C VAL A 149 13.18 -13.01 -15.37
N VAL A 150 13.26 -13.53 -14.16
CA VAL A 150 12.85 -14.90 -13.81
C VAL A 150 11.59 -14.77 -12.96
N PRO A 151 10.44 -15.28 -13.41
CA PRO A 151 9.18 -15.12 -12.69
C PRO A 151 9.31 -15.61 -11.24
N PRO A 152 9.14 -14.74 -10.24
CA PRO A 152 9.21 -15.13 -8.83
C PRO A 152 7.87 -15.70 -8.36
N ALA A 153 7.89 -16.53 -7.33
CA ALA A 153 6.67 -16.90 -6.60
C ALA A 153 6.16 -15.75 -5.71
N VAL A 154 7.08 -14.91 -5.21
CA VAL A 154 6.77 -13.76 -4.36
C VAL A 154 7.57 -12.54 -4.84
N LEU A 155 6.88 -11.41 -4.96
CA LEU A 155 7.49 -10.12 -5.29
C LEU A 155 7.35 -9.16 -4.09
N PHE A 156 8.47 -8.62 -3.65
CA PHE A 156 8.52 -7.55 -2.64
C PHE A 156 8.75 -6.21 -3.31
N LEU A 157 7.88 -5.23 -3.02
CA LEU A 157 7.96 -3.86 -3.52
C LEU A 157 8.06 -2.90 -2.34
N ASP A 158 9.23 -2.32 -2.12
CA ASP A 158 9.41 -1.34 -1.05
C ASP A 158 9.10 0.06 -1.57
N GLU A 159 7.98 0.63 -1.13
CA GLU A 159 7.44 1.94 -1.49
C GLU A 159 7.47 2.21 -3.01
N PRO A 160 6.74 1.40 -3.83
CA PRO A 160 6.92 1.36 -5.29
C PRO A 160 6.59 2.67 -6.01
N THR A 161 5.83 3.57 -5.41
CA THR A 161 5.35 4.79 -6.07
C THR A 161 5.83 6.08 -5.40
N THR A 162 6.68 5.98 -4.39
CA THR A 162 7.24 7.17 -3.72
C THR A 162 8.02 8.03 -4.70
N GLY A 163 7.73 9.35 -4.69
CA GLY A 163 8.38 10.32 -5.56
C GLY A 163 7.92 10.32 -7.01
N LEU A 164 6.91 9.54 -7.38
CA LEU A 164 6.32 9.53 -8.70
C LEU A 164 5.18 10.56 -8.83
N ASP A 165 5.03 11.13 -10.03
CA ASP A 165 3.87 11.91 -10.39
C ASP A 165 2.59 11.06 -10.44
N PRO A 166 1.37 11.66 -10.37
CA PRO A 166 0.12 10.91 -10.31
C PRO A 166 -0.15 9.99 -11.51
N ARG A 167 0.37 10.33 -12.71
CA ARG A 167 0.23 9.48 -13.90
C ARG A 167 1.13 8.26 -13.80
N SER A 168 2.40 8.48 -13.51
CA SER A 168 3.39 7.40 -13.32
C SER A 168 2.98 6.44 -12.20
N ARG A 169 2.38 6.97 -11.12
CA ARG A 169 1.84 6.15 -10.02
C ARG A 169 0.74 5.20 -10.50
N ARG A 170 -0.26 5.72 -11.24
CA ARG A 170 -1.34 4.89 -11.81
C ARG A 170 -0.82 3.82 -12.75
N ASP A 171 0.19 4.16 -13.55
CA ASP A 171 0.80 3.20 -14.47
C ASP A 171 1.50 2.05 -13.71
N VAL A 172 2.20 2.35 -12.60
CA VAL A 172 2.79 1.33 -11.72
C VAL A 172 1.71 0.50 -11.03
N TRP A 173 0.62 1.11 -10.60
CA TRP A 173 -0.51 0.38 -10.00
C TRP A 173 -1.13 -0.63 -10.99
N ALA A 174 -1.43 -0.19 -12.21
CA ALA A 174 -1.96 -1.08 -13.24
C ALA A 174 -1.01 -2.27 -13.50
N LEU A 175 0.29 -2.01 -13.50
CA LEU A 175 1.30 -3.03 -13.65
C LEU A 175 1.26 -4.04 -12.49
N VAL A 176 1.29 -3.57 -11.24
CA VAL A 176 1.27 -4.43 -10.04
C VAL A 176 0.00 -5.29 -10.02
N SER A 177 -1.17 -4.69 -10.31
CA SER A 177 -2.43 -5.43 -10.40
C SER A 177 -2.38 -6.55 -11.45
N SER A 178 -1.66 -6.35 -12.57
CA SER A 178 -1.54 -7.38 -13.61
C SER A 178 -0.70 -8.59 -13.19
N LEU A 179 0.16 -8.44 -12.16
CA LEU A 179 1.02 -9.52 -11.67
C LEU A 179 0.25 -10.55 -10.84
N SER A 180 -0.72 -10.10 -10.04
CA SER A 180 -1.61 -11.00 -9.29
C SER A 180 -2.39 -11.94 -10.24
N ALA A 181 -2.82 -11.44 -11.39
CA ALA A 181 -3.46 -12.26 -12.42
C ALA A 181 -2.54 -13.35 -13.01
N GLN A 182 -1.23 -13.32 -12.73
CA GLN A 182 -0.22 -14.31 -13.14
C GLN A 182 0.23 -15.20 -11.96
N ASP A 183 -0.56 -15.33 -10.92
CA ASP A 183 -0.27 -16.11 -9.70
C ASP A 183 0.98 -15.65 -8.91
N VAL A 184 1.48 -14.42 -9.14
CA VAL A 184 2.57 -13.85 -8.36
C VAL A 184 2.01 -13.27 -7.06
N THR A 185 2.51 -13.74 -5.92
CA THR A 185 2.18 -13.13 -4.62
C THR A 185 2.95 -11.83 -4.46
N VAL A 186 2.27 -10.73 -4.14
CA VAL A 186 2.91 -9.43 -3.97
C VAL A 186 2.76 -8.94 -2.54
N LEU A 187 3.86 -8.55 -1.90
CA LEU A 187 3.86 -7.75 -0.68
C LEU A 187 4.47 -6.39 -1.01
N LEU A 188 3.67 -5.35 -0.97
CA LEU A 188 4.15 -3.99 -1.14
C LEU A 188 4.12 -3.23 0.19
N THR A 189 5.12 -2.40 0.43
CA THR A 189 5.06 -1.44 1.54
C THR A 189 4.61 -0.10 1.01
N THR A 190 3.84 0.62 1.80
CA THR A 190 3.43 1.98 1.45
C THR A 190 3.14 2.81 2.69
N GLN A 191 3.22 4.12 2.55
CA GLN A 191 2.66 5.10 3.47
C GLN A 191 1.42 5.79 2.88
N TYR A 192 1.08 5.50 1.62
CA TYR A 192 -0.08 6.06 0.93
C TYR A 192 -1.28 5.13 1.06
N LEU A 193 -2.30 5.59 1.77
CA LEU A 193 -3.49 4.81 2.03
C LEU A 193 -4.30 4.53 0.76
N GLU A 194 -4.32 5.49 -0.19
CA GLU A 194 -4.94 5.31 -1.50
C GLU A 194 -4.32 4.13 -2.26
N GLU A 195 -2.99 3.94 -2.17
CA GLU A 195 -2.30 2.81 -2.80
C GLU A 195 -2.73 1.47 -2.20
N ALA A 196 -2.82 1.40 -0.89
CA ALA A 196 -3.32 0.21 -0.19
C ALA A 196 -4.79 -0.09 -0.55
N ASP A 197 -5.64 0.93 -0.62
CA ASP A 197 -7.06 0.80 -0.94
C ASP A 197 -7.33 0.31 -2.37
N VAL A 198 -6.54 0.80 -3.32
CA VAL A 198 -6.74 0.50 -4.76
C VAL A 198 -6.10 -0.81 -5.19
N LEU A 199 -4.94 -1.17 -4.63
CA LEU A 199 -4.13 -2.28 -5.13
C LEU A 199 -4.31 -3.59 -4.38
N SER A 200 -4.59 -3.54 -3.08
CA SER A 200 -4.41 -4.72 -2.24
C SER A 200 -5.69 -5.50 -1.99
N ASP A 201 -5.56 -6.83 -2.00
CA ASP A 201 -6.61 -7.75 -1.53
C ASP A 201 -6.68 -7.74 0.01
N SER A 202 -5.55 -7.44 0.67
CA SER A 202 -5.46 -7.32 2.12
C SER A 202 -4.47 -6.24 2.53
N VAL A 203 -4.73 -5.61 3.68
CA VAL A 203 -3.90 -4.56 4.27
C VAL A 203 -3.48 -5.00 5.66
N VAL A 204 -2.19 -4.89 5.95
CA VAL A 204 -1.62 -5.04 7.29
C VAL A 204 -1.12 -3.68 7.75
N ILE A 205 -1.67 -3.16 8.84
CA ILE A 205 -1.26 -1.87 9.39
C ILE A 205 -0.18 -2.10 10.45
N LEU A 206 1.00 -1.53 10.20
CA LEU A 206 2.14 -1.60 11.09
C LEU A 206 2.37 -0.26 11.79
N ASN A 207 2.42 -0.26 13.11
CA ASN A 207 2.74 0.92 13.92
C ASN A 207 3.76 0.57 15.00
N ALA A 208 4.84 1.35 15.10
CA ALA A 208 5.90 1.16 16.10
C ALA A 208 6.40 -0.30 16.20
N GLY A 209 6.54 -0.99 15.06
CA GLY A 209 7.01 -2.36 14.99
C GLY A 209 5.99 -3.43 15.35
N ARG A 210 4.70 -3.09 15.48
CA ARG A 210 3.61 -4.04 15.80
C ARG A 210 2.52 -3.99 14.74
N VAL A 211 1.89 -5.13 14.48
CA VAL A 211 0.66 -5.17 13.70
C VAL A 211 -0.48 -4.66 14.60
N VAL A 212 -1.11 -3.57 14.19
CA VAL A 212 -2.24 -2.96 14.91
C VAL A 212 -3.59 -3.35 14.29
N ALA A 213 -3.62 -3.68 13.01
CA ALA A 213 -4.78 -4.23 12.33
C ALA A 213 -4.37 -4.99 11.05
N ASP A 214 -5.17 -5.96 10.67
CA ASP A 214 -5.08 -6.70 9.41
C ASP A 214 -6.47 -7.05 8.89
N GLY A 215 -6.63 -7.15 7.58
CA GLY A 215 -7.88 -7.47 6.90
C GLY A 215 -7.98 -6.83 5.53
N THR A 216 -9.13 -6.97 4.86
CA THR A 216 -9.42 -6.22 3.63
C THR A 216 -9.61 -4.74 3.94
N ALA A 217 -9.40 -3.86 2.96
CA ALA A 217 -9.66 -2.43 3.13
C ALA A 217 -11.09 -2.16 3.61
N GLU A 218 -12.09 -2.90 3.09
CA GLU A 218 -13.49 -2.78 3.50
C GLU A 218 -13.73 -3.23 4.95
N GLU A 219 -13.13 -4.34 5.37
CA GLU A 219 -13.21 -4.80 6.76
C GLU A 219 -12.59 -3.79 7.72
N LEU A 220 -11.43 -3.23 7.39
CA LEU A 220 -10.76 -2.22 8.21
C LEU A 220 -11.61 -0.94 8.32
N LYS A 221 -12.15 -0.45 7.21
CA LYS A 221 -13.07 0.70 7.19
C LYS A 221 -14.34 0.43 8.04
N SER A 222 -14.86 -0.80 8.03
CA SER A 222 -16.05 -1.14 8.82
C SER A 222 -15.81 -1.26 10.33
N ARG A 223 -14.57 -1.56 10.74
CA ARG A 223 -14.21 -1.67 12.18
C ARG A 223 -14.14 -0.32 12.89
N THR A 224 -13.81 0.75 12.18
CA THR A 224 -13.50 2.06 12.79
C THR A 224 -14.65 3.04 12.74
N GLY A 225 -15.68 2.81 11.94
CA GLY A 225 -16.76 3.81 11.89
C GLY A 225 -18.00 3.33 11.14
N PHE A 226 -19.08 3.96 11.52
CA PHE A 226 -20.35 3.85 10.83
C PHE A 226 -20.30 4.65 9.52
N VAL A 227 -21.13 4.27 8.54
CA VAL A 227 -21.44 5.17 7.43
C VAL A 227 -21.96 6.47 8.04
N TYR A 228 -21.45 7.60 7.58
CA TYR A 228 -21.92 8.91 8.03
C TYR A 228 -22.54 9.70 6.88
N CYS A 229 -23.47 10.55 7.22
CA CYS A 229 -24.03 11.54 6.32
C CYS A 229 -23.24 12.83 6.46
N GLN A 230 -22.50 13.19 5.39
CA GLN A 230 -21.73 14.42 5.32
C GLN A 230 -22.51 15.47 4.55
N VAL A 231 -22.50 16.70 5.06
CA VAL A 231 -23.19 17.85 4.47
C VAL A 231 -22.21 19.01 4.31
N SER A 232 -22.26 19.66 3.17
CA SER A 232 -21.48 20.88 2.89
C SER A 232 -22.44 22.02 2.55
N PRO A 233 -22.48 23.14 3.31
CA PRO A 233 -23.29 24.29 2.98
C PRO A 233 -22.70 25.06 1.79
N VAL A 234 -23.56 25.84 1.11
CA VAL A 234 -23.13 26.82 0.10
C VAL A 234 -22.41 27.98 0.77
N ASP A 235 -22.96 28.50 1.85
CA ASP A 235 -22.33 29.56 2.66
C ASP A 235 -21.64 28.95 3.90
N PRO A 236 -20.33 29.12 4.09
CA PRO A 236 -19.64 28.66 5.29
C PRO A 236 -20.22 29.20 6.61
N ALA A 237 -20.92 30.34 6.58
CA ALA A 237 -21.59 30.89 7.75
C ALA A 237 -22.71 29.98 8.29
N ASP A 238 -23.30 29.15 7.42
CA ASP A 238 -24.39 28.22 7.77
C ASP A 238 -23.90 26.98 8.53
N LEU A 239 -22.59 26.74 8.61
CA LEU A 239 -22.03 25.57 9.27
C LEU A 239 -22.52 25.43 10.73
N SER A 240 -22.60 26.54 11.46
CA SER A 240 -23.13 26.54 12.82
C SER A 240 -24.63 26.28 12.89
N GLY A 241 -25.38 26.73 11.87
CA GLY A 241 -26.82 26.47 11.71
C GLY A 241 -27.10 24.99 11.45
N ILE A 242 -26.29 24.36 10.60
CA ILE A 242 -26.34 22.91 10.33
C ILE A 242 -26.05 22.12 11.59
N ALA A 243 -24.97 22.45 12.30
CA ALA A 243 -24.60 21.79 13.56
C ALA A 243 -25.73 21.89 14.61
N ALA A 244 -26.37 23.05 14.72
CA ALA A 244 -27.51 23.25 15.62
C ALA A 244 -28.77 22.48 15.14
N ALA A 245 -28.97 22.32 13.83
CA ALA A 245 -30.08 21.57 13.27
C ALA A 245 -29.99 20.06 13.53
N LEU A 246 -28.78 19.57 13.65
CA LEU A 246 -28.43 18.15 13.77
C LEU A 246 -27.90 17.77 15.15
N ALA A 247 -27.98 18.68 16.14
CA ALA A 247 -27.39 18.53 17.48
C ALA A 247 -27.89 17.30 18.27
N ASP A 248 -29.04 16.74 17.90
CA ASP A 248 -29.59 15.51 18.49
C ASP A 248 -28.96 14.21 17.93
N PHE A 249 -28.23 14.29 16.83
CA PHE A 249 -27.43 13.16 16.34
C PHE A 249 -26.20 12.97 17.23
N ARG A 250 -26.09 11.79 17.86
CA ARG A 250 -24.90 11.44 18.64
C ARG A 250 -23.71 11.24 17.69
N GLY A 251 -22.56 11.80 18.04
CA GLY A 251 -21.36 11.71 17.21
C GLY A 251 -21.36 12.68 16.01
N LEU A 252 -22.05 13.82 16.15
CA LEU A 252 -21.95 14.92 15.21
C LEU A 252 -20.54 15.52 15.27
N GLU A 253 -19.94 15.66 14.10
CA GLU A 253 -18.61 16.26 13.90
C GLU A 253 -18.71 17.47 12.97
N VAL A 254 -17.96 18.53 13.28
CA VAL A 254 -17.89 19.74 12.48
C VAL A 254 -16.45 19.96 12.04
N ASP A 255 -16.19 19.84 10.75
CA ASP A 255 -14.91 20.17 10.14
C ASP A 255 -15.00 21.56 9.50
N ARG A 256 -14.34 22.54 10.13
CA ARG A 256 -14.35 23.93 9.65
C ARG A 256 -13.41 24.15 8.47
N ASP A 257 -12.35 23.38 8.37
CA ASP A 257 -11.36 23.52 7.28
C ASP A 257 -11.95 22.99 5.98
N MET A 258 -12.68 21.88 6.05
CA MET A 258 -13.38 21.29 4.91
C MET A 258 -14.79 21.86 4.69
N ASN A 259 -15.26 22.73 5.57
CA ASN A 259 -16.63 23.30 5.55
C ASN A 259 -17.70 22.21 5.52
N THR A 260 -17.61 21.21 6.40
CA THR A 260 -18.54 20.07 6.44
C THR A 260 -19.05 19.77 7.85
N VAL A 261 -20.25 19.20 7.91
CA VAL A 261 -20.81 18.58 9.12
C VAL A 261 -21.11 17.13 8.81
N SER A 262 -20.69 16.23 9.68
CA SER A 262 -20.90 14.80 9.55
C SER A 262 -21.73 14.27 10.72
N VAL A 263 -22.69 13.39 10.44
CA VAL A 263 -23.47 12.67 11.45
C VAL A 263 -23.49 11.18 11.14
N PRO A 264 -23.43 10.28 12.14
CA PRO A 264 -23.56 8.86 11.91
C PRO A 264 -24.88 8.51 11.20
N ALA A 265 -24.77 7.68 10.18
CA ALA A 265 -25.89 7.30 9.32
C ALA A 265 -26.24 5.81 9.49
N ASP A 266 -26.57 5.39 10.72
CA ASP A 266 -26.89 4.00 11.07
C ASP A 266 -28.02 3.41 10.24
N ARG A 267 -28.94 4.27 9.74
CA ARG A 267 -30.06 3.89 8.84
C ARG A 267 -29.77 4.20 7.38
N GLY A 268 -28.50 4.50 7.03
CA GLY A 268 -28.07 4.77 5.66
C GLY A 268 -28.91 5.87 4.97
N VAL A 269 -29.51 5.55 3.84
CA VAL A 269 -30.30 6.50 3.02
C VAL A 269 -31.46 7.15 3.82
N ALA A 270 -32.03 6.47 4.81
CA ALA A 270 -33.07 7.04 5.65
C ALA A 270 -32.56 8.19 6.52
N THR A 271 -31.33 8.06 7.03
CA THR A 271 -30.65 9.15 7.78
C THR A 271 -30.36 10.33 6.84
N LEU A 272 -29.85 10.10 5.63
CA LEU A 272 -29.61 11.14 4.65
C LEU A 272 -30.90 11.92 4.31
N GLY A 273 -32.00 11.21 4.09
CA GLY A 273 -33.31 11.86 3.82
C GLY A 273 -33.85 12.65 5.03
N GLU A 274 -33.55 12.22 6.26
CA GLU A 274 -33.90 12.97 7.47
C GLU A 274 -33.07 14.23 7.61
N VAL A 275 -31.75 14.13 7.43
CA VAL A 275 -30.83 15.27 7.45
C VAL A 275 -31.23 16.30 6.39
N PHE A 276 -31.45 15.86 5.16
CA PHE A 276 -31.85 16.77 4.06
C PHE A 276 -33.13 17.54 4.41
N ARG A 277 -34.19 16.88 4.86
CA ARG A 277 -35.45 17.54 5.22
C ARG A 277 -35.29 18.57 6.32
N ARG A 278 -34.49 18.27 7.38
CA ARG A 278 -34.25 19.19 8.49
C ARG A 278 -33.52 20.47 8.06
N LEU A 279 -32.64 20.38 7.08
CA LEU A 279 -31.88 21.50 6.56
C LEU A 279 -32.72 22.31 5.55
N ASP A 280 -33.52 21.66 4.71
CA ASP A 280 -34.48 22.26 3.78
C ASP A 280 -35.55 23.06 4.55
N ASP A 281 -36.09 22.52 5.63
CA ASP A 281 -37.06 23.21 6.50
C ASP A 281 -36.50 24.51 7.14
N ARG A 282 -35.17 24.64 7.19
CA ARG A 282 -34.46 25.84 7.69
C ARG A 282 -33.93 26.75 6.57
N ASN A 283 -34.24 26.44 5.32
CA ASN A 283 -33.76 27.13 4.13
C ASN A 283 -32.23 27.26 4.10
N ILE A 284 -31.51 26.19 4.48
CA ILE A 284 -30.07 26.11 4.37
C ILE A 284 -29.71 25.47 3.04
N ASP A 285 -29.06 26.25 2.17
CA ASP A 285 -28.62 25.75 0.86
C ASP A 285 -27.36 24.90 0.99
N LEU A 286 -27.38 23.72 0.34
CA LEU A 286 -26.29 22.75 0.37
C LEU A 286 -25.57 22.69 -0.95
N THR A 287 -24.24 22.64 -0.90
CA THR A 287 -23.39 22.31 -2.04
C THR A 287 -23.35 20.80 -2.27
N ASP A 288 -23.30 20.01 -1.18
CA ASP A 288 -23.26 18.54 -1.25
C ASP A 288 -23.93 17.93 -0.01
N ILE A 289 -24.56 16.78 -0.23
CA ILE A 289 -25.02 15.87 0.83
C ILE A 289 -24.81 14.45 0.36
N ALA A 290 -24.01 13.67 1.10
CA ALA A 290 -23.68 12.33 0.68
C ALA A 290 -23.51 11.38 1.88
N LEU A 291 -23.78 10.09 1.64
CA LEU A 291 -23.33 9.03 2.54
C LEU A 291 -21.86 8.74 2.26
N ARG A 292 -21.04 8.90 3.27
CA ARG A 292 -19.62 8.59 3.22
C ARG A 292 -19.32 7.38 4.07
N ARG A 293 -18.44 6.52 3.59
CA ARG A 293 -17.81 5.48 4.40
C ARG A 293 -16.49 6.02 4.92
N PRO A 294 -16.03 5.58 6.09
CA PRO A 294 -14.70 5.95 6.57
C PRO A 294 -13.65 5.67 5.51
N SER A 295 -12.68 6.55 5.39
CA SER A 295 -11.48 6.33 4.58
C SER A 295 -10.49 5.45 5.33
N LEU A 296 -9.52 4.86 4.63
CA LEU A 296 -8.40 4.20 5.33
C LEU A 296 -7.55 5.20 6.12
N ASP A 297 -7.57 6.51 5.75
CA ASP A 297 -6.90 7.57 6.51
C ASP A 297 -7.48 7.71 7.92
N GLU A 298 -8.80 7.74 8.05
CA GLU A 298 -9.50 7.80 9.33
C GLU A 298 -9.25 6.53 10.17
N VAL A 299 -9.27 5.37 9.52
CA VAL A 299 -8.91 4.08 10.16
C VAL A 299 -7.49 4.15 10.72
N PHE A 300 -6.55 4.59 9.90
CA PHE A 300 -5.14 4.65 10.26
C PHE A 300 -4.90 5.62 11.42
N LEU A 301 -5.47 6.81 11.38
CA LEU A 301 -5.39 7.80 12.46
C LEU A 301 -5.95 7.25 13.77
N HIS A 302 -7.15 6.66 13.72
CA HIS A 302 -7.78 6.08 14.91
C HIS A 302 -6.97 4.94 15.55
N LEU A 303 -6.28 4.13 14.74
CA LEU A 303 -5.47 3.01 15.24
C LEU A 303 -4.05 3.41 15.67
N THR A 304 -3.55 4.56 15.22
CA THR A 304 -2.15 4.98 15.46
C THR A 304 -2.03 6.15 16.44
N GLU A 305 -3.10 6.92 16.65
CA GLU A 305 -3.13 7.97 17.68
C GLU A 305 -3.24 7.36 19.08
N PRO A 306 -2.49 7.90 20.06
CA PRO A 306 -2.69 7.51 21.46
C PRO A 306 -4.12 7.88 21.88
N PRO A 307 -4.80 7.07 22.73
CA PRO A 307 -6.11 7.41 23.23
C PRO A 307 -6.05 8.80 23.88
N VAL A 308 -6.88 9.70 23.41
CA VAL A 308 -7.04 11.03 24.03
C VAL A 308 -7.45 10.78 25.48
N THR A 309 -6.49 10.94 26.40
CA THR A 309 -6.79 10.90 27.83
C THR A 309 -7.69 12.10 28.15
N ALA A 310 -8.96 11.79 28.44
CA ALA A 310 -9.97 12.74 28.92
C ALA A 310 -9.59 13.30 30.28
#